data_0f065886876080fc8494c3da50f662e3
#
_entry.id   0f065886876080fc8494c3da50f662e3
#
_cell.length_a   1.000
_cell.length_b   1.000
_cell.length_c   1.000
_cell.angle_alpha   90.00
_cell.angle_beta   90.00
_cell.angle_gamma   90.00
#
_symmetry.space_group_name_H-M   'P 1'
#
loop_
_entity.id
_entity.type
_entity.pdbx_description
1 polymer ?
#
loop_
_entity_poly.entity_id
_entity_poly.type
_entity_poly.pdbx_seq_one_letter_code
_entity_poly.pdbx_strand_id
1 'polypeptide(L)'
;MNTSQYAFADRAQEQRRLASQAELLDPLTERVFRAAGLGNGMRVLDLGSGAGDVAMLAARLVGGEGEVVGVERDAEAVASAAARFAQVGLSNVRFMQGDAQTLDGIADGFDAAVGRLILMFLPDPAAALRRAAGLVRPGGLVCFHESDITYDWAAPMTPLWAQIRAWFLAVLERTNAATRMGLALYPTFVAAGLPPPELRLECALGGGDRAPAWAWANAMRGVMPLMERFGIATAADLAPDTLADRLQDELRAANGIVISPPMIGAWARVPK
;
A
#
# COMPACT_ATOMS: atom_id res chain seq x y z
N MET A 1 -16.46 -21.21 1.23
CA MET A 1 -15.07 -21.41 0.77
C MET A 1 -14.60 -20.09 0.22
N ASN A 2 -13.96 -19.30 1.07
CA ASN A 2 -13.58 -17.93 0.75
C ASN A 2 -12.06 -17.83 0.83
N THR A 3 -11.39 -18.17 -0.26
CA THR A 3 -9.96 -18.00 -0.43
C THR A 3 -9.74 -16.78 -1.31
N SER A 4 -9.77 -15.58 -0.73
CA SER A 4 -9.06 -14.46 -1.34
C SER A 4 -7.56 -14.77 -1.18
N GLN A 5 -7.06 -15.62 -2.06
CA GLN A 5 -5.63 -15.86 -2.17
C GLN A 5 -5.00 -14.59 -2.71
N TYR A 6 -4.26 -13.94 -1.85
CA TYR A 6 -3.20 -13.01 -2.23
C TYR A 6 -2.18 -13.87 -3.00
N ALA A 7 -2.32 -13.92 -4.30
CA ALA A 7 -1.58 -14.85 -5.14
C ALA A 7 -0.41 -14.13 -5.82
N PHE A 8 0.62 -13.80 -5.04
CA PHE A 8 1.92 -13.53 -5.61
C PHE A 8 2.74 -14.84 -5.54
N ALA A 9 2.96 -15.46 -6.69
CA ALA A 9 3.44 -16.84 -6.77
C ALA A 9 4.94 -17.02 -6.53
N ASP A 10 5.75 -15.95 -6.53
CA ASP A 10 7.19 -16.00 -6.25
C ASP A 10 7.57 -14.99 -5.17
N ARG A 11 8.00 -15.48 -4.01
CA ARG A 11 8.40 -14.67 -2.86
C ARG A 11 9.51 -13.66 -3.16
N ALA A 12 10.52 -14.07 -3.89
CA ALA A 12 11.63 -13.19 -4.24
C ALA A 12 11.16 -12.06 -5.18
N GLN A 13 10.22 -12.35 -6.04
CA GLN A 13 9.60 -11.38 -6.94
C GLN A 13 8.68 -10.43 -6.17
N GLU A 14 7.87 -10.94 -5.23
CA GLU A 14 7.03 -10.12 -4.38
C GLU A 14 7.84 -9.20 -3.46
N GLN A 15 8.90 -9.69 -2.85
CA GLN A 15 9.81 -8.86 -2.06
C GLN A 15 10.45 -7.74 -2.89
N ARG A 16 10.89 -8.04 -4.13
CA ARG A 16 11.42 -7.00 -5.04
C ARG A 16 10.35 -5.99 -5.43
N ARG A 17 9.13 -6.44 -5.68
CA ARG A 17 8.00 -5.55 -5.97
C ARG A 17 7.69 -4.61 -4.81
N LEU A 18 7.61 -5.15 -3.60
CA LEU A 18 7.35 -4.35 -2.39
C LEU A 18 8.48 -3.37 -2.11
N ALA A 19 9.75 -3.78 -2.27
CA ALA A 19 10.89 -2.88 -2.12
C ALA A 19 10.87 -1.72 -3.13
N SER A 20 10.55 -2.00 -4.41
CA SER A 20 10.39 -0.97 -5.44
C SER A 20 9.21 -0.05 -5.15
N GLN A 21 8.10 -0.61 -4.67
CA GLN A 21 6.94 0.17 -4.27
C GLN A 21 7.27 1.07 -3.07
N ALA A 22 8.02 0.57 -2.08
CA ALA A 22 8.47 1.33 -0.93
C ALA A 22 9.36 2.51 -1.35
N GLU A 23 10.33 2.29 -2.24
CA GLU A 23 11.19 3.36 -2.76
C GLU A 23 10.39 4.54 -3.32
N LEU A 24 9.32 4.26 -4.06
CA LEU A 24 8.45 5.29 -4.63
C LEU A 24 7.50 5.91 -3.61
N LEU A 25 6.88 5.08 -2.75
CA LEU A 25 5.77 5.50 -1.90
C LEU A 25 6.17 5.93 -0.50
N ASP A 26 7.30 5.47 0.04
CA ASP A 26 7.71 5.80 1.41
C ASP A 26 7.86 7.31 1.63
N PRO A 27 8.48 8.08 0.72
CA PRO A 27 8.56 9.53 0.89
C PRO A 27 7.19 10.22 0.90
N LEU A 28 6.22 9.68 0.14
CA LEU A 28 4.85 10.19 0.09
C LEU A 28 4.12 9.87 1.41
N THR A 29 4.24 8.62 1.87
CA THR A 29 3.61 8.15 3.10
C THR A 29 4.19 8.85 4.33
N GLU A 30 5.50 9.08 4.34
CA GLU A 30 6.16 9.81 5.43
C GLU A 30 5.60 11.22 5.61
N ARG A 31 5.38 11.94 4.51
CA ARG A 31 4.77 13.28 4.58
C ARG A 31 3.36 13.25 5.15
N VAL A 32 2.57 12.24 4.79
CA VAL A 32 1.22 12.04 5.36
C VAL A 32 1.30 11.73 6.85
N PHE A 33 2.13 10.77 7.26
CA PHE A 33 2.27 10.38 8.67
C PHE A 33 2.76 11.53 9.55
N ARG A 34 3.74 12.30 9.08
CA ARG A 34 4.20 13.51 9.78
C ARG A 34 3.12 14.58 9.89
N ALA A 35 2.36 14.84 8.82
CA ALA A 35 1.26 15.78 8.84
C ALA A 35 0.15 15.36 9.79
N ALA A 36 -0.15 14.04 9.87
CA ALA A 36 -1.10 13.47 10.80
C ALA A 36 -0.62 13.51 12.27
N GLY A 37 0.66 13.79 12.50
CA GLY A 37 1.25 13.88 13.83
C GLY A 37 1.71 12.53 14.39
N LEU A 38 2.08 11.57 13.54
CA LEU A 38 2.81 10.38 13.97
C LEU A 38 4.21 10.79 14.41
N GLY A 39 4.62 10.42 15.62
CA GLY A 39 5.88 10.92 16.19
C GLY A 39 6.44 10.08 17.32
N ASN A 40 7.52 10.61 17.92
CA ASN A 40 8.36 9.91 18.88
C ASN A 40 7.59 9.33 20.07
N GLY A 41 7.99 8.14 20.51
CA GLY A 41 7.45 7.43 21.66
C GLY A 41 6.08 6.78 21.46
N MET A 42 5.46 6.95 20.27
CA MET A 42 4.13 6.37 20.01
C MET A 42 4.19 4.85 19.85
N ARG A 43 3.13 4.18 20.32
CA ARG A 43 2.84 2.77 20.05
C ARG A 43 1.88 2.68 18.86
N VAL A 44 2.31 2.07 17.77
CA VAL A 44 1.64 2.09 16.47
C VAL A 44 1.19 0.70 16.05
N LEU A 45 -0.04 0.58 15.56
CA LEU A 45 -0.59 -0.59 14.89
C LEU A 45 -0.53 -0.38 13.37
N ASP A 46 0.17 -1.24 12.65
CA ASP A 46 0.23 -1.25 11.18
C ASP A 46 -0.62 -2.38 10.62
N LEU A 47 -1.70 -2.04 9.92
CA LEU A 47 -2.68 -2.98 9.37
C LEU A 47 -2.23 -3.47 7.99
N GLY A 48 -2.18 -4.80 7.81
CA GLY A 48 -1.76 -5.41 6.55
C GLY A 48 -0.29 -5.11 6.26
N SER A 49 0.56 -5.37 7.25
CA SER A 49 1.96 -4.93 7.23
C SER A 49 2.81 -5.54 6.09
N GLY A 50 2.36 -6.63 5.47
CA GLY A 50 3.08 -7.29 4.37
C GLY A 50 4.54 -7.58 4.71
N ALA A 51 5.47 -7.06 3.88
CA ALA A 51 6.91 -7.18 4.11
C ALA A 51 7.46 -6.20 5.18
N GLY A 52 6.60 -5.37 5.78
CA GLY A 52 6.98 -4.46 6.87
C GLY A 52 7.47 -3.08 6.41
N ASP A 53 7.22 -2.65 5.19
CA ASP A 53 7.71 -1.35 4.71
C ASP A 53 7.08 -0.18 5.47
N VAL A 54 5.77 -0.21 5.70
CA VAL A 54 5.06 0.78 6.52
C VAL A 54 5.51 0.71 7.98
N ALA A 55 5.65 -0.50 8.53
CA ALA A 55 6.18 -0.70 9.87
C ALA A 55 7.60 -0.13 10.03
N MET A 56 8.47 -0.30 9.01
CA MET A 56 9.82 0.29 8.98
C MET A 56 9.77 1.82 9.01
N LEU A 57 8.89 2.40 8.19
CA LEU A 57 8.69 3.85 8.17
C LEU A 57 8.16 4.37 9.50
N ALA A 58 7.15 3.72 10.07
CA ALA A 58 6.58 4.07 11.37
C ALA A 58 7.64 3.96 12.48
N ALA A 59 8.46 2.89 12.49
CA ALA A 59 9.52 2.68 13.48
C ALA A 59 10.55 3.83 13.48
N ARG A 60 10.91 4.34 12.30
CA ARG A 60 11.80 5.52 12.19
C ARG A 60 11.17 6.77 12.76
N LEU A 61 9.86 6.95 12.59
CA LEU A 61 9.14 8.13 13.06
C LEU A 61 8.90 8.11 14.56
N VAL A 62 8.65 6.93 15.13
CA VAL A 62 8.41 6.80 16.58
C VAL A 62 9.68 6.68 17.40
N GLY A 63 10.81 6.38 16.77
CA GLY A 63 12.12 6.28 17.46
C GLY A 63 12.21 5.07 18.39
N GLY A 64 13.33 4.95 19.09
CA GLY A 64 13.64 3.80 19.94
C GLY A 64 12.77 3.65 21.19
N GLU A 65 12.07 4.71 21.61
CA GLU A 65 11.13 4.68 22.73
C GLU A 65 9.69 4.31 22.31
N GLY A 66 9.39 4.30 21.00
CA GLY A 66 8.12 3.87 20.45
C GLY A 66 8.11 2.38 20.12
N GLU A 67 6.93 1.85 19.84
CA GLU A 67 6.71 0.46 19.43
C GLU A 67 5.88 0.41 18.16
N VAL A 68 6.18 -0.52 17.26
CA VAL A 68 5.32 -0.81 16.10
C VAL A 68 4.90 -2.28 16.12
N VAL A 69 3.61 -2.51 15.94
CA VAL A 69 3.02 -3.84 15.82
C VAL A 69 2.41 -3.97 14.43
N GLY A 70 3.05 -4.77 13.56
CA GLY A 70 2.51 -5.09 12.24
C GLY A 70 1.59 -6.31 12.33
N VAL A 71 0.40 -6.19 11.75
CA VAL A 71 -0.55 -7.31 11.63
C VAL A 71 -0.66 -7.71 10.18
N GLU A 72 -0.41 -9.00 9.91
CA GLU A 72 -0.45 -9.56 8.57
C GLU A 72 -1.11 -10.95 8.61
N ARG A 73 -1.93 -11.24 7.62
CA ARG A 73 -2.70 -12.48 7.51
C ARG A 73 -1.82 -13.67 7.14
N ASP A 74 -0.85 -13.47 6.26
CA ASP A 74 0.04 -14.52 5.79
C ASP A 74 1.17 -14.77 6.81
N ALA A 75 1.15 -15.94 7.43
CA ALA A 75 2.17 -16.36 8.41
C ALA A 75 3.60 -16.35 7.84
N GLU A 76 3.76 -16.61 6.56
CA GLU A 76 5.07 -16.60 5.91
C GLU A 76 5.58 -15.17 5.67
N ALA A 77 4.68 -14.25 5.33
CA ALA A 77 5.01 -12.82 5.26
C ALA A 77 5.41 -12.29 6.64
N VAL A 78 4.69 -12.68 7.70
CA VAL A 78 5.06 -12.37 9.10
C VAL A 78 6.47 -12.85 9.43
N ALA A 79 6.80 -14.12 9.14
CA ALA A 79 8.12 -14.66 9.41
C ALA A 79 9.23 -13.96 8.61
N SER A 80 8.95 -13.64 7.34
CA SER A 80 9.87 -12.93 6.45
C SER A 80 10.13 -11.49 6.93
N ALA A 81 9.08 -10.77 7.31
CA ALA A 81 9.20 -9.43 7.88
C ALA A 81 10.00 -9.44 9.18
N ALA A 82 9.71 -10.36 10.10
CA ALA A 82 10.44 -10.49 11.35
C ALA A 82 11.94 -10.76 11.13
N ALA A 83 12.28 -11.66 10.20
CA ALA A 83 13.67 -11.95 9.84
C ALA A 83 14.38 -10.71 9.24
N ARG A 84 13.71 -9.97 8.36
CA ARG A 84 14.24 -8.71 7.77
C ARG A 84 14.55 -7.69 8.85
N PHE A 85 13.67 -7.52 9.84
CA PHE A 85 13.86 -6.54 10.91
C PHE A 85 14.95 -6.94 11.89
N ALA A 86 15.10 -8.22 12.18
CA ALA A 86 16.22 -8.73 12.98
C ALA A 86 17.58 -8.44 12.31
N GLN A 87 17.67 -8.55 10.97
CA GLN A 87 18.90 -8.25 10.22
C GLN A 87 19.31 -6.76 10.28
N VAL A 88 18.35 -5.85 10.35
CA VAL A 88 18.62 -4.40 10.44
C VAL A 88 18.68 -3.88 11.88
N GLY A 89 18.55 -4.77 12.88
CA GLY A 89 18.72 -4.43 14.30
C GLY A 89 17.58 -3.58 14.89
N LEU A 90 16.38 -3.58 14.29
CA LEU A 90 15.22 -2.88 14.82
C LEU A 90 14.49 -3.78 15.83
N SER A 91 14.64 -3.48 17.12
CA SER A 91 14.05 -4.26 18.22
C SER A 91 12.68 -3.76 18.67
N ASN A 92 12.29 -2.56 18.24
CA ASN A 92 11.02 -1.92 18.61
C ASN A 92 9.86 -2.23 17.65
N VAL A 93 10.03 -3.24 16.77
CA VAL A 93 8.98 -3.70 15.84
C VAL A 93 8.74 -5.18 16.05
N ARG A 94 7.48 -5.56 16.11
CA ARG A 94 7.05 -6.96 16.12
C ARG A 94 5.93 -7.19 15.11
N PHE A 95 5.87 -8.40 14.59
CA PHE A 95 4.84 -8.81 13.65
C PHE A 95 3.97 -9.91 14.27
N MET A 96 2.68 -9.84 14.00
CA MET A 96 1.68 -10.80 14.48
C MET A 96 0.85 -11.28 13.28
N GLN A 97 0.58 -12.58 13.27
CA GLN A 97 -0.40 -13.12 12.35
C GLN A 97 -1.81 -12.70 12.81
N GLY A 98 -2.59 -12.09 11.91
CA GLY A 98 -3.94 -11.65 12.20
C GLY A 98 -4.64 -11.12 10.96
N ASP A 99 -5.96 -11.05 11.02
CA ASP A 99 -6.77 -10.50 9.94
C ASP A 99 -7.03 -8.99 10.18
N ALA A 100 -6.59 -8.15 9.25
CA ALA A 100 -6.83 -6.70 9.30
C ALA A 100 -8.32 -6.32 9.28
N GLN A 101 -9.21 -7.22 8.85
CA GLN A 101 -10.66 -6.99 8.86
C GLN A 101 -11.23 -7.09 10.28
N THR A 102 -10.75 -8.03 11.11
CA THR A 102 -11.32 -8.32 12.42
C THR A 102 -10.45 -7.86 13.58
N LEU A 103 -9.12 -7.90 13.43
CA LEU A 103 -8.11 -7.58 14.45
C LEU A 103 -8.30 -8.40 15.74
N ASP A 104 -8.81 -9.62 15.62
CA ASP A 104 -9.06 -10.49 16.76
C ASP A 104 -7.74 -10.85 17.48
N GLY A 105 -7.76 -10.81 18.81
CA GLY A 105 -6.58 -11.11 19.62
C GLY A 105 -5.49 -10.03 19.65
N ILE A 106 -5.71 -8.88 19.00
CA ILE A 106 -4.80 -7.73 19.07
C ILE A 106 -5.15 -6.92 20.33
N ALA A 107 -4.14 -6.70 21.17
CA ALA A 107 -4.31 -5.87 22.37
C ALA A 107 -4.57 -4.40 22.00
N ASP A 108 -5.30 -3.70 22.86
CA ASP A 108 -5.58 -2.27 22.75
C ASP A 108 -4.43 -1.37 23.27
N GLY A 109 -4.72 -0.06 23.39
CA GLY A 109 -3.81 0.93 23.97
C GLY A 109 -2.77 1.47 22.97
N PHE A 110 -3.03 1.42 21.68
CA PHE A 110 -2.20 2.08 20.68
C PHE A 110 -2.40 3.60 20.70
N ASP A 111 -1.32 4.33 20.39
CA ASP A 111 -1.37 5.77 20.12
C ASP A 111 -1.85 6.07 18.70
N ALA A 112 -1.55 5.16 17.78
CA ALA A 112 -1.95 5.29 16.39
C ALA A 112 -2.25 3.93 15.73
N ALA A 113 -3.20 3.94 14.78
CA ALA A 113 -3.39 2.87 13.81
C ALA A 113 -3.14 3.44 12.41
N VAL A 114 -2.31 2.73 11.64
CA VAL A 114 -1.91 3.13 10.29
C VAL A 114 -2.07 1.99 9.29
N GLY A 115 -2.07 2.32 8.01
CA GLY A 115 -2.02 1.34 6.93
C GLY A 115 -1.81 2.02 5.58
N ARG A 116 -1.28 1.26 4.62
CA ARG A 116 -1.10 1.70 3.25
C ARG A 116 -1.52 0.62 2.29
N LEU A 117 -2.41 0.94 1.33
CA LEU A 117 -2.88 0.02 0.29
C LEU A 117 -3.43 -1.29 0.88
N ILE A 118 -4.18 -1.20 1.96
CA ILE A 118 -4.81 -2.34 2.64
C ILE A 118 -6.34 -2.29 2.56
N LEU A 119 -6.94 -1.11 2.78
CA LEU A 119 -8.40 -0.97 2.82
C LEU A 119 -9.05 -1.35 1.49
N MET A 120 -8.34 -1.13 0.38
CA MET A 120 -8.79 -1.50 -0.97
C MET A 120 -9.04 -3.00 -1.15
N PHE A 121 -8.46 -3.85 -0.30
CA PHE A 121 -8.57 -5.31 -0.36
C PHE A 121 -9.52 -5.89 0.69
N LEU A 122 -10.06 -5.06 1.58
CA LEU A 122 -10.93 -5.52 2.67
C LEU A 122 -12.40 -5.53 2.22
N PRO A 123 -13.17 -6.57 2.62
CA PRO A 123 -14.60 -6.66 2.31
C PRO A 123 -15.42 -5.50 2.87
N ASP A 124 -15.09 -5.02 4.08
CA ASP A 124 -15.73 -3.90 4.74
C ASP A 124 -14.68 -2.98 5.37
N PRO A 125 -14.15 -2.02 4.59
CA PRO A 125 -13.12 -1.11 5.09
C PRO A 125 -13.61 -0.21 6.24
N ALA A 126 -14.90 0.12 6.30
CA ALA A 126 -15.43 0.92 7.39
C ALA A 126 -15.47 0.13 8.72
N ALA A 127 -15.83 -1.15 8.67
CA ALA A 127 -15.76 -2.02 9.84
C ALA A 127 -14.32 -2.22 10.31
N ALA A 128 -13.37 -2.40 9.39
CA ALA A 128 -11.95 -2.51 9.72
C ALA A 128 -11.41 -1.23 10.39
N LEU A 129 -11.74 -0.05 9.86
CA LEU A 129 -11.38 1.24 10.48
C LEU A 129 -11.99 1.39 11.87
N ARG A 130 -13.26 1.01 12.06
CA ARG A 130 -13.93 1.04 13.37
C ARG A 130 -13.23 0.13 14.37
N ARG A 131 -12.84 -1.07 13.95
CA ARG A 131 -12.07 -2.01 14.79
C ARG A 131 -10.70 -1.42 15.16
N ALA A 132 -9.97 -0.91 14.19
CA ALA A 132 -8.66 -0.29 14.40
C ALA A 132 -8.77 0.90 15.38
N ALA A 133 -9.78 1.77 15.20
CA ALA A 133 -10.04 2.89 16.10
C ALA A 133 -10.35 2.44 17.54
N GLY A 134 -11.04 1.31 17.71
CA GLY A 134 -11.33 0.71 19.02
C GLY A 134 -10.10 0.22 19.77
N LEU A 135 -8.99 -0.03 19.09
CA LEU A 135 -7.70 -0.42 19.69
C LEU A 135 -6.81 0.79 20.02
N VAL A 136 -7.16 1.96 19.48
CA VAL A 136 -6.44 3.21 19.70
C VAL A 136 -7.05 3.95 20.89
N ARG A 137 -6.21 4.51 21.76
CA ARG A 137 -6.67 5.28 22.92
C ARG A 137 -7.46 6.53 22.52
N PRO A 138 -8.35 7.04 23.37
CA PRO A 138 -9.03 8.31 23.14
C PRO A 138 -8.04 9.44 22.82
N GLY A 139 -8.32 10.22 21.77
CA GLY A 139 -7.44 11.25 21.24
C GLY A 139 -6.25 10.75 20.39
N GLY A 140 -6.08 9.42 20.26
CA GLY A 140 -5.06 8.81 19.39
C GLY A 140 -5.39 8.95 17.92
N LEU A 141 -4.49 8.53 17.05
CA LEU A 141 -4.50 8.77 15.62
C LEU A 141 -4.99 7.54 14.85
N VAL A 142 -5.85 7.75 13.84
CA VAL A 142 -6.12 6.77 12.77
C VAL A 142 -5.69 7.42 11.45
N CYS A 143 -4.75 6.80 10.70
CA CYS A 143 -4.19 7.39 9.49
C CYS A 143 -3.98 6.32 8.42
N PHE A 144 -4.64 6.45 7.28
CA PHE A 144 -4.54 5.52 6.16
C PHE A 144 -4.15 6.23 4.87
N HIS A 145 -3.40 5.52 4.01
CA HIS A 145 -2.86 6.03 2.77
C HIS A 145 -3.21 5.06 1.63
N GLU A 146 -4.18 5.44 0.82
CA GLU A 146 -4.76 4.61 -0.24
C GLU A 146 -4.68 5.31 -1.59
N SER A 147 -4.81 4.56 -2.66
CA SER A 147 -4.67 5.10 -4.01
C SER A 147 -5.98 5.18 -4.78
N ASP A 148 -6.00 6.06 -5.80
CA ASP A 148 -6.86 5.94 -6.97
C ASP A 148 -6.03 5.37 -8.13
N ILE A 149 -6.34 4.14 -8.54
CA ILE A 149 -5.62 3.47 -9.64
C ILE A 149 -6.25 3.77 -11.01
N THR A 150 -7.42 4.42 -11.03
CA THR A 150 -8.20 4.60 -12.26
C THR A 150 -7.79 5.81 -13.13
N TYR A 151 -6.90 6.67 -12.62
CA TYR A 151 -6.39 7.84 -13.33
C TYR A 151 -5.45 7.45 -14.50
N ASP A 152 -4.97 8.43 -15.25
CA ASP A 152 -4.00 8.22 -16.33
C ASP A 152 -2.58 8.07 -15.79
N TRP A 153 -1.88 7.00 -16.18
CA TRP A 153 -0.55 6.66 -15.68
C TRP A 153 0.59 7.36 -16.43
N ALA A 154 0.27 7.91 -17.60
CA ALA A 154 1.21 8.67 -18.41
C ALA A 154 0.49 9.79 -19.17
N ALA A 155 1.21 10.81 -19.52
CA ALA A 155 0.71 11.88 -20.36
C ALA A 155 1.77 12.25 -21.42
N PRO A 156 1.47 12.03 -22.73
CA PRO A 156 0.25 11.39 -23.24
C PRO A 156 0.19 9.91 -22.91
N MET A 157 -1.03 9.33 -22.89
CA MET A 157 -1.23 7.89 -22.72
C MET A 157 -0.90 7.18 -24.04
N THR A 158 0.31 6.65 -24.14
CA THR A 158 0.78 5.91 -25.32
C THR A 158 0.23 4.49 -25.38
N PRO A 159 0.31 3.78 -26.51
CA PRO A 159 -0.33 2.46 -26.67
C PRO A 159 0.07 1.41 -25.64
N LEU A 160 1.38 1.28 -25.33
CA LEU A 160 1.85 0.29 -24.36
C LEU A 160 1.41 0.67 -22.94
N TRP A 161 1.43 1.95 -22.58
CA TRP A 161 0.93 2.44 -21.29
C TRP A 161 -0.57 2.19 -21.14
N ALA A 162 -1.36 2.44 -22.17
CA ALA A 162 -2.79 2.13 -22.18
C ALA A 162 -3.04 0.63 -22.01
N GLN A 163 -2.25 -0.20 -22.68
CA GLN A 163 -2.37 -1.66 -22.61
C GLN A 163 -2.07 -2.21 -21.22
N ILE A 164 -0.93 -1.85 -20.62
CA ILE A 164 -0.60 -2.35 -19.27
C ILE A 164 -1.58 -1.85 -18.22
N ARG A 165 -2.05 -0.61 -18.35
CA ARG A 165 -3.10 -0.07 -17.47
C ARG A 165 -4.39 -0.88 -17.58
N ALA A 166 -4.85 -1.22 -18.79
CA ALA A 166 -6.04 -2.02 -19.00
C ALA A 166 -5.89 -3.41 -18.36
N TRP A 167 -4.76 -4.08 -18.54
CA TRP A 167 -4.50 -5.38 -17.92
C TRP A 167 -4.48 -5.32 -16.40
N PHE A 168 -3.81 -4.33 -15.83
CA PHE A 168 -3.73 -4.16 -14.38
C PHE A 168 -5.12 -3.92 -13.76
N LEU A 169 -5.92 -3.03 -14.36
CA LEU A 169 -7.28 -2.76 -13.90
C LEU A 169 -8.17 -4.00 -14.00
N ALA A 170 -8.04 -4.79 -15.08
CA ALA A 170 -8.77 -6.05 -15.23
C ALA A 170 -8.41 -7.08 -14.14
N VAL A 171 -7.15 -7.15 -13.71
CA VAL A 171 -6.74 -8.00 -12.57
C VAL A 171 -7.40 -7.51 -11.28
N LEU A 172 -7.35 -6.21 -11.00
CA LEU A 172 -7.94 -5.65 -9.78
C LEU A 172 -9.46 -5.87 -9.73
N GLU A 173 -10.15 -5.72 -10.85
CA GLU A 173 -11.58 -6.02 -10.96
C GLU A 173 -11.90 -7.48 -10.64
N ARG A 174 -11.11 -8.43 -11.20
CA ARG A 174 -11.28 -9.87 -10.93
C ARG A 174 -10.97 -10.26 -9.49
N THR A 175 -10.18 -9.48 -8.77
CA THR A 175 -9.88 -9.66 -7.35
C THR A 175 -10.80 -8.88 -6.43
N ASN A 176 -11.80 -8.16 -6.96
CA ASN A 176 -12.70 -7.28 -6.22
C ASN A 176 -11.99 -6.19 -5.41
N ALA A 177 -10.82 -5.75 -5.84
CA ALA A 177 -10.12 -4.65 -5.18
C ALA A 177 -10.81 -3.31 -5.45
N ALA A 178 -10.97 -2.48 -4.41
CA ALA A 178 -11.56 -1.15 -4.52
C ALA A 178 -10.55 -0.17 -5.16
N THR A 179 -10.51 -0.12 -6.49
CA THR A 179 -9.51 0.65 -7.27
C THR A 179 -9.52 2.16 -7.02
N ARG A 180 -10.55 2.69 -6.37
CA ARG A 180 -10.71 4.10 -6.02
C ARG A 180 -10.76 4.31 -4.50
N MET A 181 -10.11 3.44 -3.72
CA MET A 181 -10.17 3.48 -2.26
C MET A 181 -9.65 4.81 -1.70
N GLY A 182 -8.65 5.42 -2.32
CA GLY A 182 -8.17 6.74 -1.93
C GLY A 182 -9.27 7.80 -1.91
N LEU A 183 -10.10 7.86 -2.95
CA LEU A 183 -11.24 8.78 -3.03
C LEU A 183 -12.41 8.36 -2.10
N ALA A 184 -12.47 7.10 -1.72
CA ALA A 184 -13.47 6.58 -0.80
C ALA A 184 -13.10 6.76 0.68
N LEU A 185 -11.87 7.17 1.02
CA LEU A 185 -11.41 7.31 2.41
C LEU A 185 -12.31 8.21 3.24
N TYR A 186 -12.69 9.38 2.72
CA TYR A 186 -13.54 10.31 3.47
C TYR A 186 -14.85 9.65 3.92
N PRO A 187 -15.71 9.15 3.04
CA PRO A 187 -16.93 8.49 3.45
C PRO A 187 -16.68 7.23 4.29
N THR A 188 -15.57 6.52 4.09
CA THR A 188 -15.23 5.32 4.88
C THR A 188 -14.91 5.67 6.33
N PHE A 189 -14.17 6.76 6.60
CA PHE A 189 -13.93 7.26 7.95
C PHE A 189 -15.24 7.64 8.65
N VAL A 190 -16.10 8.39 7.98
CA VAL A 190 -17.41 8.77 8.51
C VAL A 190 -18.28 7.55 8.80
N ALA A 191 -18.34 6.58 7.90
CA ALA A 191 -19.08 5.33 8.08
C ALA A 191 -18.50 4.46 9.22
N ALA A 192 -17.19 4.59 9.49
CA ALA A 192 -16.55 3.95 10.64
C ALA A 192 -16.93 4.59 11.98
N GLY A 193 -17.60 5.76 11.99
CA GLY A 193 -17.92 6.52 13.20
C GLY A 193 -16.77 7.41 13.68
N LEU A 194 -15.74 7.60 12.86
CA LEU A 194 -14.66 8.55 13.12
C LEU A 194 -15.10 9.97 12.72
N PRO A 195 -14.49 11.01 13.28
CA PRO A 195 -14.67 12.37 12.79
C PRO A 195 -14.30 12.48 11.31
N PRO A 196 -14.85 13.45 10.56
CA PRO A 196 -14.42 13.76 9.20
C PRO A 196 -12.90 13.90 9.15
N PRO A 197 -12.21 13.12 8.30
CA PRO A 197 -10.75 13.13 8.27
C PRO A 197 -10.21 14.38 7.59
N GLU A 198 -9.01 14.79 7.99
CA GLU A 198 -8.15 15.60 7.13
C GLU A 198 -7.66 14.76 5.97
N LEU A 199 -7.50 15.38 4.80
CA LEU A 199 -7.09 14.71 3.57
C LEU A 199 -5.84 15.36 2.97
N ARG A 200 -4.99 14.54 2.40
CA ARG A 200 -3.82 14.99 1.66
C ARG A 200 -3.60 14.14 0.41
N LEU A 201 -3.41 14.79 -0.73
CA LEU A 201 -3.01 14.14 -1.98
C LEU A 201 -1.50 14.22 -2.14
N GLU A 202 -0.88 13.08 -2.38
CA GLU A 202 0.54 12.94 -2.70
C GLU A 202 0.68 12.17 -4.02
N CYS A 203 1.57 12.64 -4.89
CA CYS A 203 1.83 11.99 -6.17
C CYS A 203 3.27 12.28 -6.62
N ALA A 204 3.95 11.29 -7.16
CA ALA A 204 5.24 11.47 -7.80
C ALA A 204 5.07 11.54 -9.32
N LEU A 205 5.81 12.44 -9.95
CA LEU A 205 5.82 12.65 -11.40
C LEU A 205 7.26 12.62 -11.90
N GLY A 206 7.46 12.08 -13.11
CA GLY A 206 8.76 12.10 -13.75
C GLY A 206 8.62 12.08 -15.28
N GLY A 207 9.54 12.75 -15.97
CA GLY A 207 9.58 12.78 -17.43
C GLY A 207 10.98 12.48 -17.96
N GLY A 208 11.07 12.11 -19.23
CA GLY A 208 12.34 11.71 -19.85
C GLY A 208 13.04 10.59 -19.07
N ASP A 209 14.33 10.71 -18.84
CA ASP A 209 15.14 9.69 -18.13
C ASP A 209 14.81 9.55 -16.63
N ARG A 210 14.07 10.49 -16.07
CA ARG A 210 13.65 10.47 -14.67
C ARG A 210 12.26 9.89 -14.46
N ALA A 211 11.61 9.44 -15.53
CA ALA A 211 10.29 8.81 -15.43
C ALA A 211 10.40 7.47 -14.70
N PRO A 212 9.60 7.21 -13.63
CA PRO A 212 9.68 5.97 -12.88
C PRO A 212 8.94 4.82 -13.59
N ALA A 213 9.21 4.59 -14.88
CA ALA A 213 8.60 3.52 -15.67
C ALA A 213 8.88 2.13 -15.09
N TRP A 214 10.04 1.96 -14.45
CA TRP A 214 10.44 0.73 -13.75
C TRP A 214 9.45 0.34 -12.64
N ALA A 215 8.83 1.32 -11.97
CA ALA A 215 7.88 1.04 -10.90
C ALA A 215 6.61 0.36 -11.42
N TRP A 216 6.09 0.83 -12.56
CA TRP A 216 4.95 0.21 -13.23
C TRP A 216 5.32 -1.15 -13.84
N ALA A 217 6.51 -1.30 -14.44
CA ALA A 217 6.99 -2.58 -14.91
C ALA A 217 7.07 -3.62 -13.78
N ASN A 218 7.55 -3.22 -12.59
CA ASN A 218 7.58 -4.09 -11.41
C ASN A 218 6.17 -4.42 -10.89
N ALA A 219 5.24 -3.45 -10.90
CA ALA A 219 3.85 -3.71 -10.55
C ALA A 219 3.21 -4.74 -11.50
N MET A 220 3.45 -4.62 -12.81
CA MET A 220 2.97 -5.57 -13.82
C MET A 220 3.56 -6.97 -13.63
N ARG A 221 4.88 -7.08 -13.32
CA ARG A 221 5.47 -8.38 -12.96
C ARG A 221 4.79 -9.02 -11.76
N GLY A 222 4.48 -8.22 -10.74
CA GLY A 222 3.81 -8.72 -9.53
C GLY A 222 2.41 -9.29 -9.80
N VAL A 223 1.66 -8.71 -10.72
CA VAL A 223 0.31 -9.20 -11.07
C VAL A 223 0.30 -10.20 -12.21
N MET A 224 1.44 -10.48 -12.83
CA MET A 224 1.54 -11.39 -13.99
C MET A 224 0.93 -12.79 -13.74
N PRO A 225 1.17 -13.47 -12.59
CA PRO A 225 0.55 -14.76 -12.32
C PRO A 225 -0.98 -14.69 -12.29
N LEU A 226 -1.54 -13.58 -11.83
CA LEU A 226 -2.98 -13.36 -11.86
C LEU A 226 -3.49 -13.07 -13.27
N MET A 227 -2.72 -12.33 -14.07
CA MET A 227 -3.05 -12.09 -15.48
C MET A 227 -3.18 -13.40 -16.24
N GLU A 228 -2.21 -14.31 -16.10
CA GLU A 228 -2.24 -15.64 -16.72
C GLU A 228 -3.40 -16.48 -16.19
N ARG A 229 -3.58 -16.54 -14.87
CA ARG A 229 -4.69 -17.28 -14.24
C ARG A 229 -6.06 -16.81 -14.72
N PHE A 230 -6.23 -15.51 -14.95
CA PHE A 230 -7.51 -14.94 -15.42
C PHE A 230 -7.64 -14.88 -16.94
N GLY A 231 -6.63 -15.32 -17.68
CA GLY A 231 -6.62 -15.27 -19.14
C GLY A 231 -6.61 -13.85 -19.71
N ILE A 232 -5.98 -12.90 -19.00
CA ILE A 232 -5.90 -11.49 -19.42
C ILE A 232 -4.73 -11.29 -20.37
N ALA A 233 -3.56 -11.79 -20.03
CA ALA A 233 -2.34 -11.75 -20.83
C ALA A 233 -1.34 -12.79 -20.30
N THR A 234 -0.36 -13.16 -21.13
CA THR A 234 0.71 -14.10 -20.79
C THR A 234 2.02 -13.38 -20.51
N ALA A 235 3.02 -14.11 -19.97
CA ALA A 235 4.37 -13.60 -19.85
C ALA A 235 4.98 -13.20 -21.21
N ALA A 236 4.61 -13.91 -22.29
CA ALA A 236 5.06 -13.57 -23.65
C ALA A 236 4.48 -12.23 -24.13
N ASP A 237 3.20 -11.95 -23.82
CA ASP A 237 2.56 -10.68 -24.17
C ASP A 237 3.16 -9.51 -23.38
N LEU A 238 3.44 -9.72 -22.11
CA LEU A 238 4.02 -8.69 -21.23
C LEU A 238 5.49 -8.42 -21.54
N ALA A 239 6.27 -9.45 -21.89
CA ALA A 239 7.73 -9.42 -22.03
C ALA A 239 8.39 -8.68 -20.85
N PRO A 240 8.31 -9.24 -19.63
CA PRO A 240 8.61 -8.50 -18.38
C PRO A 240 10.05 -8.00 -18.28
N ASP A 241 11.00 -8.69 -18.92
CA ASP A 241 12.43 -8.33 -18.83
C ASP A 241 12.77 -7.03 -19.57
N THR A 242 12.01 -6.69 -20.61
CA THR A 242 12.19 -5.49 -21.41
C THR A 242 11.12 -4.44 -21.19
N LEU A 243 10.14 -4.72 -20.34
CA LEU A 243 8.96 -3.85 -20.18
C LEU A 243 9.33 -2.44 -19.72
N ALA A 244 10.23 -2.31 -18.76
CA ALA A 244 10.64 -1.01 -18.23
C ALA A 244 11.26 -0.12 -19.33
N ASP A 245 12.15 -0.68 -20.13
CA ASP A 245 12.81 0.04 -21.22
C ASP A 245 11.82 0.44 -22.31
N ARG A 246 10.91 -0.48 -22.69
CA ARG A 246 9.87 -0.22 -23.70
C ARG A 246 8.92 0.90 -23.27
N LEU A 247 8.50 0.89 -22.01
CA LEU A 247 7.67 1.96 -21.43
C LEU A 247 8.39 3.31 -21.42
N GLN A 248 9.68 3.27 -21.06
CA GLN A 248 10.53 4.45 -21.02
C GLN A 248 10.75 5.03 -22.44
N ASP A 249 10.98 4.18 -23.43
CA ASP A 249 11.22 4.60 -24.82
C ASP A 249 9.98 5.21 -25.47
N GLU A 250 8.77 4.66 -25.20
CA GLU A 250 7.52 5.28 -25.65
C GLU A 250 7.35 6.70 -25.07
N LEU A 251 7.66 6.89 -23.78
CA LEU A 251 7.57 8.21 -23.15
C LEU A 251 8.58 9.20 -23.72
N ARG A 252 9.81 8.76 -23.95
CA ARG A 252 10.84 9.60 -24.60
C ARG A 252 10.38 10.06 -25.98
N ALA A 253 9.89 9.11 -26.79
CA ALA A 253 9.39 9.41 -28.14
C ALA A 253 8.20 10.39 -28.13
N ALA A 254 7.36 10.32 -27.11
CA ALA A 254 6.19 11.18 -26.94
C ALA A 254 6.47 12.49 -26.19
N ASN A 255 7.71 12.74 -25.72
CA ASN A 255 8.03 13.81 -24.76
C ASN A 255 7.10 13.81 -23.54
N GLY A 256 6.76 12.62 -23.07
CA GLY A 256 5.75 12.39 -22.06
C GLY A 256 6.29 12.32 -20.62
N ILE A 257 5.33 12.23 -19.69
CA ILE A 257 5.60 12.02 -18.26
C ILE A 257 4.91 10.76 -17.77
N VAL A 258 5.49 10.15 -16.73
CA VAL A 258 4.82 9.14 -15.88
C VAL A 258 4.19 9.83 -14.69
N ILE A 259 3.01 9.36 -14.31
CA ILE A 259 2.29 9.74 -13.13
C ILE A 259 2.24 8.52 -12.21
N SER A 260 2.78 8.60 -10.99
CA SER A 260 2.60 7.53 -10.00
C SER A 260 1.15 7.48 -9.52
N PRO A 261 0.69 6.38 -8.88
CA PRO A 261 -0.65 6.39 -8.28
C PRO A 261 -0.85 7.64 -7.43
N PRO A 262 -1.92 8.44 -7.67
CA PRO A 262 -2.36 9.44 -6.72
C PRO A 262 -2.67 8.75 -5.40
N MET A 263 -1.89 9.08 -4.39
CA MET A 263 -2.00 8.53 -3.05
C MET A 263 -2.72 9.52 -2.16
N ILE A 264 -3.86 9.14 -1.64
CA ILE A 264 -4.66 9.97 -0.73
C ILE A 264 -4.43 9.50 0.70
N GLY A 265 -3.86 10.37 1.52
CA GLY A 265 -3.78 10.21 2.96
C GLY A 265 -5.04 10.76 3.62
N ALA A 266 -5.59 10.01 4.56
CA ALA A 266 -6.69 10.45 5.41
C ALA A 266 -6.39 10.16 6.87
N TRP A 267 -6.64 11.13 7.77
CA TRP A 267 -6.42 10.91 9.18
C TRP A 267 -7.44 11.66 10.05
N ALA A 268 -7.75 11.04 11.17
CA ALA A 268 -8.61 11.61 12.21
C ALA A 268 -8.12 11.19 13.62
N ARG A 269 -8.54 11.93 14.65
CA ARG A 269 -8.34 11.54 16.04
C ARG A 269 -9.55 10.76 16.54
N VAL A 270 -9.29 9.67 17.28
CA VAL A 270 -10.35 8.94 17.97
C VAL A 270 -11.01 9.89 18.97
N PRO A 271 -12.34 9.97 19.04
CA PRO A 271 -13.04 10.80 20.01
C PRO A 271 -12.62 10.50 21.46
N LYS A 272 -12.66 11.55 22.31
CA LYS A 272 -12.36 11.43 23.75
C LYS A 272 -13.48 10.77 24.51
#